data_3d9732b60606b01c91a4be80d919a606
#
_entry.id   3d9732b60606b01c91a4be80d919a606
#
_cell.length_a   1.000
_cell.length_b   1.000
_cell.length_c   1.000
_cell.angle_alpha   90.00
_cell.angle_beta   90.00
_cell.angle_gamma   90.00
#
_symmetry.space_group_name_H-M   'P 1'
#
loop_
_entity.id
_entity.type
_entity.pdbx_description
1 polymer ?
#
loop_
_entity_poly.entity_id
_entity_poly.type
_entity_poly.pdbx_seq_one_letter_code
_entity_poly.pdbx_strand_id
1 'polypeptide(L)'
;MTNPAERLVDLLDLEQIEVNIFRGRSPQESLQRVFGGQVAGQALVAAGRTTEGDRPVHSLHAYFLRPGRPGVPIVYQVERVRDGRSFTTRRVTAVQQGRTIFTLTASFHKPERGAFEHQLPPAREVLHPESLPTLAEEIRKHLGELPEQLERMARRQPFDIRYVDRLRWRPEEVQGAEPRSAVWMRAVGPLGDDPLVHTCALTYASDMTLLDAVRVPVEPLWGPRNYDMASLDHAMWFHRPFRADEWFLYEQESPIATGGLGLARGRVYDLEGRLLVSVVQEGLFRAL
;
A
#
# COMPACT_ATOMS: atom_id res chain seq x y z
N MET A 1 -9.12 -6.81 -23.16
CA MET A 1 -9.31 -6.29 -21.79
C MET A 1 -7.99 -5.65 -21.37
N THR A 2 -7.99 -4.43 -20.84
CA THR A 2 -6.78 -3.74 -20.36
C THR A 2 -6.13 -4.53 -19.23
N ASN A 3 -4.79 -4.66 -19.24
CA ASN A 3 -4.03 -5.34 -18.20
C ASN A 3 -4.25 -4.63 -16.84
N PRO A 4 -4.36 -5.35 -15.68
CA PRO A 4 -4.49 -4.72 -14.36
C PRO A 4 -3.36 -3.74 -14.01
N ALA A 5 -2.12 -3.96 -14.46
CA ALA A 5 -1.01 -3.02 -14.29
C ALA A 5 -1.23 -1.73 -15.07
N GLU A 6 -1.70 -1.81 -16.34
CA GLU A 6 -2.07 -0.63 -17.14
C GLU A 6 -3.18 0.17 -16.44
N ARG A 7 -4.19 -0.52 -15.88
CA ARG A 7 -5.25 0.15 -15.11
C ARG A 7 -4.73 0.85 -13.86
N LEU A 8 -3.71 0.30 -13.19
CA LEU A 8 -3.06 0.98 -12.06
C LEU A 8 -2.35 2.24 -12.52
N VAL A 9 -1.60 2.18 -13.63
CA VAL A 9 -0.93 3.35 -14.23
C VAL A 9 -1.98 4.42 -14.59
N ASP A 10 -3.07 4.03 -15.28
CA ASP A 10 -4.19 4.93 -15.62
C ASP A 10 -4.87 5.53 -14.38
N LEU A 11 -4.95 4.76 -13.28
CA LEU A 11 -5.52 5.22 -12.02
C LEU A 11 -4.63 6.24 -11.32
N LEU A 12 -3.32 6.08 -11.45
CA LEU A 12 -2.30 6.98 -10.92
C LEU A 12 -2.06 8.20 -11.83
N ASP A 13 -2.48 8.14 -13.10
CA ASP A 13 -2.37 9.28 -14.01
C ASP A 13 -3.48 10.30 -13.74
N LEU A 14 -3.16 11.28 -12.91
CA LEU A 14 -4.09 12.34 -12.51
C LEU A 14 -4.22 13.40 -13.60
N GLU A 15 -5.44 13.88 -13.81
CA GLU A 15 -5.70 15.08 -14.59
C GLU A 15 -5.29 16.32 -13.80
N GLN A 16 -4.42 17.15 -14.35
CA GLN A 16 -4.13 18.46 -13.79
C GLN A 16 -5.23 19.45 -14.20
N ILE A 17 -5.97 19.98 -13.20
CA ILE A 17 -7.04 20.95 -13.42
C ILE A 17 -6.48 22.38 -13.40
N GLU A 18 -5.58 22.65 -12.45
CA GLU A 18 -4.96 23.96 -12.24
C GLU A 18 -3.58 23.75 -11.58
N VAL A 19 -2.79 24.81 -11.46
CA VAL A 19 -1.56 24.78 -10.69
C VAL A 19 -1.84 24.24 -9.28
N ASN A 20 -1.16 23.17 -8.90
CA ASN A 20 -1.32 22.48 -7.61
C ASN A 20 -2.71 21.84 -7.34
N ILE A 21 -3.58 21.71 -8.37
CA ILE A 21 -4.89 21.04 -8.25
C ILE A 21 -4.98 19.93 -9.27
N PHE A 22 -5.25 18.73 -8.80
CA PHE A 22 -5.34 17.51 -9.61
C PHE A 22 -6.66 16.80 -9.36
N ARG A 23 -7.15 16.06 -10.36
CA ARG A 23 -8.32 15.20 -10.27
C ARG A 23 -7.94 13.76 -10.51
N GLY A 24 -8.19 12.89 -9.52
CA GLY A 24 -8.05 11.46 -9.63
C GLY A 24 -9.38 10.79 -9.95
N ARG A 25 -9.33 9.73 -10.76
CA ARG A 25 -10.48 8.84 -10.98
C ARG A 25 -10.68 7.98 -9.75
N SER A 26 -11.94 7.63 -9.48
CA SER A 26 -12.33 6.66 -8.47
C SER A 26 -13.32 5.69 -9.12
N PRO A 27 -12.86 4.57 -9.67
CA PRO A 27 -13.72 3.62 -10.35
C PRO A 27 -14.84 3.11 -9.45
N GLN A 28 -16.02 2.87 -10.01
CA GLN A 28 -17.10 2.24 -9.28
C GLN A 28 -16.86 0.73 -9.27
N GLU A 29 -16.15 0.29 -8.26
CA GLU A 29 -15.99 -1.12 -7.94
C GLU A 29 -17.04 -1.53 -6.90
N SER A 30 -17.19 -2.84 -6.66
CA SER A 30 -18.15 -3.37 -5.67
C SER A 30 -17.81 -3.05 -4.22
N LEU A 31 -16.82 -2.19 -3.97
CA LEU A 31 -16.39 -1.78 -2.65
C LEU A 31 -17.33 -0.73 -2.06
N GLN A 32 -17.60 -0.84 -0.76
CA GLN A 32 -18.39 0.14 -0.02
C GLN A 32 -17.70 1.51 0.11
N ARG A 33 -16.35 1.53 0.00
CA ARG A 33 -15.50 2.72 0.12
C ARG A 33 -14.31 2.62 -0.81
N VAL A 34 -13.74 3.77 -1.18
CA VAL A 34 -12.49 3.83 -1.96
C VAL A 34 -11.37 3.18 -1.15
N PHE A 35 -10.51 2.43 -1.83
CA PHE A 35 -9.35 1.81 -1.23
C PHE A 35 -8.34 2.88 -0.77
N GLY A 36 -7.82 2.75 0.46
CA GLY A 36 -6.92 3.74 1.06
C GLY A 36 -5.61 3.89 0.28
N GLY A 37 -5.02 2.78 -0.14
CA GLY A 37 -3.80 2.79 -0.96
C GLY A 37 -3.96 3.52 -2.29
N GLN A 38 -5.17 3.49 -2.90
CA GLN A 38 -5.47 4.31 -4.08
C GLN A 38 -5.36 5.81 -3.76
N VAL A 39 -5.99 6.24 -2.66
CA VAL A 39 -6.00 7.66 -2.29
C VAL A 39 -4.59 8.12 -1.93
N ALA A 40 -3.82 7.29 -1.22
CA ALA A 40 -2.43 7.58 -0.84
C ALA A 40 -1.52 7.65 -2.07
N GLY A 41 -1.60 6.68 -2.99
CA GLY A 41 -0.84 6.68 -4.24
C GLY A 41 -1.14 7.90 -5.11
N GLN A 42 -2.42 8.22 -5.33
CA GLN A 42 -2.84 9.40 -6.07
C GLN A 42 -2.39 10.71 -5.40
N ALA A 43 -2.48 10.82 -4.08
CA ALA A 43 -2.00 12.00 -3.36
C ALA A 43 -0.48 12.19 -3.52
N LEU A 44 0.27 11.08 -3.50
CA LEU A 44 1.73 11.13 -3.72
C LEU A 44 2.09 11.52 -5.15
N VAL A 45 1.33 11.06 -6.17
CA VAL A 45 1.47 11.54 -7.57
C VAL A 45 1.27 13.05 -7.63
N ALA A 46 0.19 13.57 -7.02
CA ALA A 46 -0.10 15.00 -6.99
C ALA A 46 1.06 15.79 -6.35
N ALA A 47 1.59 15.31 -5.22
CA ALA A 47 2.76 15.91 -4.56
C ALA A 47 3.99 15.91 -5.48
N GLY A 48 4.33 14.75 -6.06
CA GLY A 48 5.51 14.56 -6.90
C GLY A 48 5.49 15.42 -8.17
N ARG A 49 4.34 15.55 -8.81
CA ARG A 49 4.17 16.40 -10.03
C ARG A 49 4.35 17.90 -9.78
N THR A 50 4.46 18.32 -8.52
CA THR A 50 4.75 19.74 -8.15
C THR A 50 6.18 19.96 -7.69
N THR A 51 7.05 18.92 -7.76
CA THR A 51 8.47 19.00 -7.38
C THR A 51 9.37 18.99 -8.61
N GLU A 52 10.63 19.38 -8.42
CA GLU A 52 11.66 19.19 -9.43
C GLU A 52 12.02 17.70 -9.55
N GLY A 53 12.23 17.20 -10.77
CA GLY A 53 12.44 15.77 -11.05
C GLY A 53 13.75 15.17 -10.49
N ASP A 54 14.65 16.00 -9.96
CA ASP A 54 15.92 15.57 -9.35
C ASP A 54 15.78 15.18 -7.86
N ARG A 55 14.57 15.19 -7.31
CA ARG A 55 14.27 14.96 -5.90
C ARG A 55 13.23 13.87 -5.73
N PRO A 56 13.64 12.61 -5.55
CA PRO A 56 12.70 11.55 -5.17
C PRO A 56 12.10 11.80 -3.79
N VAL A 57 10.90 11.29 -3.58
CA VAL A 57 10.29 11.26 -2.24
C VAL A 57 11.12 10.34 -1.34
N HIS A 58 11.40 10.79 -0.10
CA HIS A 58 12.07 9.97 0.89
C HIS A 58 11.18 9.63 2.09
N SER A 59 10.09 10.38 2.32
CA SER A 59 9.10 10.03 3.36
C SER A 59 7.73 10.64 3.08
N LEU A 60 6.71 9.98 3.62
CA LEU A 60 5.34 10.50 3.68
C LEU A 60 4.68 10.13 5.01
N HIS A 61 3.73 10.98 5.45
CA HIS A 61 2.86 10.74 6.60
C HIS A 61 1.44 11.17 6.22
N ALA A 62 0.47 10.30 6.49
CA ALA A 62 -0.90 10.48 6.03
C ALA A 62 -1.93 10.08 7.06
N TYR A 63 -3.13 10.71 7.01
CA TYR A 63 -4.30 10.36 7.80
C TYR A 63 -5.51 10.13 6.92
N PHE A 64 -6.23 9.02 7.17
CA PHE A 64 -7.54 8.71 6.60
C PHE A 64 -8.63 9.31 7.49
N LEU A 65 -9.27 10.36 7.03
CA LEU A 65 -10.22 11.15 7.82
C LEU A 65 -11.67 10.71 7.65
N ARG A 66 -12.04 10.26 6.45
CA ARG A 66 -13.41 9.84 6.11
C ARG A 66 -13.38 8.81 4.97
N PRO A 67 -14.36 7.90 4.91
CA PRO A 67 -14.48 6.97 3.79
C PRO A 67 -14.76 7.74 2.48
N GLY A 68 -13.96 7.48 1.45
CA GLY A 68 -14.21 7.96 0.10
C GLY A 68 -15.33 7.15 -0.58
N ARG A 69 -16.14 7.81 -1.44
CA ARG A 69 -17.23 7.18 -2.20
C ARG A 69 -16.72 6.70 -3.57
N PRO A 70 -16.83 5.40 -3.90
CA PRO A 70 -16.52 4.90 -5.24
C PRO A 70 -17.40 5.58 -6.30
N GLY A 71 -16.85 5.71 -7.51
CA GLY A 71 -17.53 6.37 -8.64
C GLY A 71 -17.52 7.91 -8.61
N VAL A 72 -17.06 8.52 -7.50
CA VAL A 72 -16.95 9.98 -7.38
C VAL A 72 -15.47 10.37 -7.52
N PRO A 73 -15.09 11.29 -8.42
CA PRO A 73 -13.72 11.77 -8.52
C PRO A 73 -13.21 12.39 -7.22
N ILE A 74 -11.89 12.31 -7.02
CA ILE A 74 -11.21 12.91 -5.86
C ILE A 74 -10.38 14.09 -6.36
N VAL A 75 -10.50 15.24 -5.72
CA VAL A 75 -9.69 16.42 -5.99
C VAL A 75 -8.55 16.46 -4.99
N TYR A 76 -7.32 16.56 -5.48
CA TYR A 76 -6.09 16.69 -4.70
C TYR A 76 -5.57 18.11 -4.79
N GLN A 77 -5.54 18.81 -3.67
CA GLN A 77 -5.01 20.16 -3.53
C GLN A 77 -3.62 20.06 -2.90
N VAL A 78 -2.62 20.57 -3.59
CA VAL A 78 -1.21 20.52 -3.15
C VAL A 78 -0.81 21.89 -2.61
N GLU A 79 -0.34 21.94 -1.38
CA GLU A 79 0.33 23.08 -0.78
C GLU A 79 1.85 22.91 -0.90
N ARG A 80 2.53 23.89 -1.50
CA ARG A 80 4.00 23.95 -1.55
C ARG A 80 4.52 24.53 -0.22
N VAL A 81 4.69 23.65 0.78
CA VAL A 81 5.09 24.08 2.14
C VAL A 81 6.51 24.59 2.17
N ARG A 82 7.42 23.95 1.41
CA ARG A 82 8.83 24.33 1.34
C ARG A 82 9.45 23.92 0.01
N ASP A 83 10.24 24.83 -0.56
CA ASP A 83 11.19 24.58 -1.63
C ASP A 83 12.58 25.04 -1.16
N GLY A 84 13.35 24.09 -0.59
CA GLY A 84 14.70 24.34 -0.08
C GLY A 84 15.76 23.82 -1.05
N ARG A 85 17.04 24.06 -0.74
CA ARG A 85 18.17 23.63 -1.58
C ARG A 85 18.26 22.09 -1.73
N SER A 86 18.13 21.33 -0.63
CA SER A 86 18.22 19.86 -0.62
C SER A 86 16.88 19.20 -0.38
N PHE A 87 15.92 19.85 0.31
CA PHE A 87 14.63 19.28 0.68
C PHE A 87 13.47 20.11 0.15
N THR A 88 12.43 19.40 -0.30
CA THR A 88 11.15 19.98 -0.71
C THR A 88 10.03 19.31 0.08
N THR A 89 9.05 20.05 0.56
CA THR A 89 7.92 19.52 1.32
C THR A 89 6.61 19.91 0.65
N ARG A 90 5.71 18.94 0.50
CA ARG A 90 4.36 19.11 -0.05
C ARG A 90 3.34 18.58 0.93
N ARG A 91 2.25 19.34 1.12
CA ARG A 91 1.05 18.87 1.80
C ARG A 91 -0.04 18.69 0.77
N VAL A 92 -0.73 17.56 0.83
CA VAL A 92 -1.85 17.23 -0.07
C VAL A 92 -3.11 17.02 0.74
N THR A 93 -4.19 17.67 0.32
CA THR A 93 -5.53 17.46 0.85
C THR A 93 -6.38 16.81 -0.24
N ALA A 94 -6.90 15.60 0.02
CA ALA A 94 -7.84 14.93 -0.87
C ALA A 94 -9.28 15.27 -0.48
N VAL A 95 -10.05 15.77 -1.43
CA VAL A 95 -11.41 16.29 -1.21
C VAL A 95 -12.40 15.55 -2.10
N GLN A 96 -13.52 15.15 -1.52
CA GLN A 96 -14.70 14.64 -2.23
C GLN A 96 -15.96 15.33 -1.75
N GLN A 97 -16.78 15.83 -2.68
CA GLN A 97 -18.05 16.51 -2.35
C GLN A 97 -17.89 17.60 -1.26
N GLY A 98 -16.83 18.41 -1.37
CA GLY A 98 -16.54 19.50 -0.42
C GLY A 98 -16.00 19.06 0.94
N ARG A 99 -15.74 17.75 1.15
CA ARG A 99 -15.22 17.23 2.43
C ARG A 99 -13.83 16.66 2.25
N THR A 100 -12.91 17.01 3.14
CA THR A 100 -11.60 16.37 3.20
C THR A 100 -11.77 14.92 3.65
N ILE A 101 -11.29 13.97 2.82
CA ILE A 101 -11.33 12.53 3.12
C ILE A 101 -9.96 12.00 3.56
N PHE A 102 -8.88 12.67 3.14
CA PHE A 102 -7.51 12.24 3.41
C PHE A 102 -6.55 13.43 3.38
N THR A 103 -5.47 13.35 4.15
CA THR A 103 -4.36 14.32 4.12
C THR A 103 -3.04 13.58 4.09
N LEU A 104 -2.05 14.14 3.37
CA LEU A 104 -0.70 13.59 3.27
C LEU A 104 0.32 14.74 3.29
N THR A 105 1.41 14.55 4.03
CA THR A 105 2.60 15.39 3.91
C THR A 105 3.75 14.53 3.42
N ALA A 106 4.36 14.90 2.28
CA ALA A 106 5.49 14.22 1.69
C ALA A 106 6.74 15.11 1.69
N SER A 107 7.88 14.51 1.96
CA SER A 107 9.20 15.15 1.88
C SER A 107 10.02 14.51 0.77
N PHE A 108 10.66 15.35 -0.03
CA PHE A 108 11.50 14.99 -1.17
C PHE A 108 12.92 15.46 -0.90
N HIS A 109 13.90 14.66 -1.29
CA HIS A 109 15.31 14.94 -1.00
C HIS A 109 16.17 14.74 -2.24
N LYS A 110 17.08 15.68 -2.48
CA LYS A 110 18.09 15.54 -3.51
C LYS A 110 19.10 14.49 -3.07
N PRO A 111 19.37 13.45 -3.89
CA PRO A 111 20.32 12.40 -3.51
C PRO A 111 21.69 12.97 -3.15
N GLU A 112 22.23 12.52 -2.03
CA GLU A 112 23.54 12.91 -1.51
C GLU A 112 24.34 11.67 -1.11
N ARG A 113 25.68 11.78 -1.09
CA ARG A 113 26.55 10.71 -0.57
C ARG A 113 26.47 10.72 0.96
N GLY A 114 26.00 9.59 1.53
CA GLY A 114 25.98 9.39 2.99
C GLY A 114 27.37 9.24 3.59
N ALA A 115 27.51 9.57 4.88
CA ALA A 115 28.73 9.37 5.64
C ALA A 115 28.92 7.91 6.08
N PHE A 116 27.83 7.16 6.23
CA PHE A 116 27.81 5.74 6.61
C PHE A 116 26.56 5.06 6.06
N GLU A 117 26.59 3.73 6.01
CA GLU A 117 25.46 2.91 5.58
C GLU A 117 25.31 1.68 6.47
N HIS A 118 24.08 1.35 6.84
CA HIS A 118 23.71 0.09 7.48
C HIS A 118 22.23 -0.19 7.25
N GLN A 119 21.82 -1.44 7.40
CA GLN A 119 20.42 -1.87 7.38
C GLN A 119 20.23 -3.11 8.25
N LEU A 120 18.98 -3.40 8.64
CA LEU A 120 18.60 -4.71 9.16
C LEU A 120 18.33 -5.65 7.99
N PRO A 121 18.81 -6.90 8.03
CA PRO A 121 18.44 -7.91 7.03
C PRO A 121 16.98 -8.31 7.17
N PRO A 122 16.41 -9.08 6.22
CA PRO A 122 15.14 -9.79 6.41
C PRO A 122 15.18 -10.62 7.69
N ALA A 123 14.02 -10.76 8.35
CA ALA A 123 13.93 -11.44 9.65
C ALA A 123 14.26 -12.93 9.56
N ARG A 124 14.11 -13.53 8.38
CA ARG A 124 14.37 -14.93 8.10
C ARG A 124 14.62 -15.17 6.60
N GLU A 125 15.20 -16.29 6.27
CA GLU A 125 15.21 -16.78 4.90
C GLU A 125 13.80 -17.20 4.47
N VAL A 126 13.43 -16.87 3.25
CA VAL A 126 12.12 -17.16 2.67
C VAL A 126 12.29 -17.83 1.31
N LEU A 127 11.30 -18.65 0.93
CA LEU A 127 11.29 -19.26 -0.40
C LEU A 127 11.17 -18.20 -1.48
N HIS A 128 11.78 -18.47 -2.62
CA HIS A 128 11.67 -17.62 -3.81
C HIS A 128 10.20 -17.50 -4.25
N PRO A 129 9.70 -16.32 -4.63
CA PRO A 129 8.29 -16.11 -4.92
C PRO A 129 7.73 -17.03 -6.00
N GLU A 130 8.51 -17.37 -7.02
CA GLU A 130 8.03 -18.26 -8.10
C GLU A 130 7.80 -19.72 -7.64
N SER A 131 8.30 -20.11 -6.47
CA SER A 131 8.03 -21.42 -5.87
C SER A 131 6.79 -21.45 -4.97
N LEU A 132 6.19 -20.28 -4.70
CA LEU A 132 5.00 -20.16 -3.86
C LEU A 132 3.73 -20.11 -4.71
N PRO A 133 2.62 -20.69 -4.23
CA PRO A 133 1.34 -20.58 -4.92
C PRO A 133 0.81 -19.15 -4.92
N THR A 134 0.03 -18.82 -5.94
CA THR A 134 -0.76 -17.60 -5.96
C THR A 134 -1.89 -17.68 -4.93
N LEU A 135 -2.40 -16.52 -4.50
CA LEU A 135 -3.56 -16.48 -3.60
C LEU A 135 -4.78 -17.23 -4.19
N ALA A 136 -5.00 -17.14 -5.49
CA ALA A 136 -6.09 -17.82 -6.17
C ALA A 136 -5.93 -19.36 -6.13
N GLU A 137 -4.71 -19.87 -6.25
CA GLU A 137 -4.40 -21.31 -6.11
C GLU A 137 -4.61 -21.79 -4.69
N GLU A 138 -4.17 -21.01 -3.68
CA GLU A 138 -4.42 -21.32 -2.27
C GLU A 138 -5.91 -21.36 -1.95
N ILE A 139 -6.71 -20.40 -2.43
CA ILE A 139 -8.16 -20.40 -2.25
C ILE A 139 -8.79 -21.64 -2.87
N ARG A 140 -8.46 -21.97 -4.12
CA ARG A 140 -9.00 -23.19 -4.79
C ARG A 140 -8.65 -24.46 -4.02
N LYS A 141 -7.43 -24.56 -3.51
CA LYS A 141 -6.97 -25.71 -2.74
C LYS A 141 -7.82 -25.92 -1.46
N HIS A 142 -8.25 -24.84 -0.81
CA HIS A 142 -8.98 -24.93 0.46
C HIS A 142 -10.50 -24.94 0.34
N LEU A 143 -11.05 -24.23 -0.66
CA LEU A 143 -12.49 -24.15 -0.89
C LEU A 143 -13.00 -25.07 -2.02
N GLY A 144 -12.09 -25.77 -2.72
CA GLY A 144 -12.42 -26.60 -3.88
C GLY A 144 -12.63 -25.80 -5.17
N GLU A 145 -13.17 -24.60 -5.05
CA GLU A 145 -13.43 -23.67 -6.16
C GLU A 145 -13.06 -22.23 -5.77
N LEU A 146 -12.91 -21.38 -6.75
CA LEU A 146 -12.75 -19.94 -6.54
C LEU A 146 -14.13 -19.28 -6.74
N PRO A 147 -14.76 -18.73 -5.69
CA PRO A 147 -16.03 -18.03 -5.84
C PRO A 147 -15.94 -16.92 -6.89
N GLU A 148 -16.96 -16.76 -7.73
CA GLU A 148 -16.96 -15.82 -8.87
C GLU A 148 -16.57 -14.38 -8.47
N GLN A 149 -17.01 -13.94 -7.30
CA GLN A 149 -16.65 -12.62 -6.78
C GLN A 149 -15.13 -12.49 -6.53
N LEU A 150 -14.52 -13.52 -5.98
CA LEU A 150 -13.07 -13.56 -5.73
C LEU A 150 -12.29 -13.70 -7.03
N GLU A 151 -12.82 -14.47 -7.98
CA GLU A 151 -12.22 -14.58 -9.29
C GLU A 151 -12.22 -13.22 -10.01
N ARG A 152 -13.31 -12.46 -9.94
CA ARG A 152 -13.36 -11.09 -10.48
C ARG A 152 -12.38 -10.15 -9.78
N MET A 153 -12.25 -10.24 -8.45
CA MET A 153 -11.26 -9.47 -7.69
C MET A 153 -9.84 -9.84 -8.10
N ALA A 154 -9.50 -11.12 -8.13
CA ALA A 154 -8.18 -11.61 -8.52
C ALA A 154 -7.80 -11.17 -9.95
N ARG A 155 -8.74 -11.21 -10.91
CA ARG A 155 -8.51 -10.75 -12.30
C ARG A 155 -8.26 -9.23 -12.40
N ARG A 156 -8.66 -8.44 -11.41
CA ARG A 156 -8.49 -6.98 -11.38
C ARG A 156 -7.32 -6.54 -10.53
N GLN A 157 -6.77 -7.45 -9.73
CA GLN A 157 -5.68 -7.17 -8.83
C GLN A 157 -4.44 -6.72 -9.60
N PRO A 158 -3.92 -5.51 -9.35
CA PRO A 158 -2.75 -5.02 -10.07
C PRO A 158 -1.42 -5.61 -9.59
N PHE A 159 -1.43 -6.34 -8.46
CA PHE A 159 -0.25 -7.01 -7.90
C PHE A 159 -0.46 -8.51 -7.80
N ASP A 160 0.55 -9.29 -8.21
CA ASP A 160 0.72 -10.69 -7.84
C ASP A 160 1.17 -10.72 -6.38
N ILE A 161 0.39 -11.40 -5.53
CA ILE A 161 0.65 -11.52 -4.09
C ILE A 161 0.80 -12.99 -3.75
N ARG A 162 1.93 -13.35 -3.15
CA ARG A 162 2.22 -14.71 -2.72
C ARG A 162 2.61 -14.71 -1.25
N TYR A 163 1.83 -15.40 -0.44
CA TYR A 163 2.06 -15.47 0.99
C TYR A 163 3.23 -16.43 1.29
N VAL A 164 4.20 -15.94 2.05
CA VAL A 164 5.33 -16.74 2.56
C VAL A 164 4.86 -17.61 3.71
N ASP A 165 4.02 -17.05 4.57
CA ASP A 165 3.46 -17.77 5.70
C ASP A 165 2.24 -18.58 5.26
N ARG A 166 2.07 -19.76 5.91
CA ARG A 166 0.86 -20.56 5.72
C ARG A 166 -0.38 -19.73 6.07
N LEU A 167 -1.28 -19.61 5.11
CA LEU A 167 -2.58 -18.99 5.34
C LEU A 167 -3.41 -19.84 6.32
N ARG A 168 -4.07 -19.18 7.24
CA ARG A 168 -4.95 -19.77 8.24
C ARG A 168 -6.39 -19.64 7.78
N TRP A 169 -7.04 -20.76 7.57
CA TRP A 169 -8.38 -20.85 6.99
C TRP A 169 -9.46 -21.12 8.04
N ARG A 170 -9.07 -21.62 9.22
CA ARG A 170 -9.98 -22.05 10.27
C ARG A 170 -9.63 -21.39 11.60
N PRO A 171 -10.63 -21.16 12.48
CA PRO A 171 -10.38 -20.53 13.79
C PRO A 171 -9.37 -21.27 14.66
N GLU A 172 -9.32 -22.61 14.60
CA GLU A 172 -8.37 -23.41 15.36
C GLU A 172 -6.91 -23.25 14.90
N GLU A 173 -6.69 -22.77 13.68
CA GLU A 173 -5.35 -22.56 13.12
C GLU A 173 -4.72 -21.24 13.55
N VAL A 174 -5.50 -20.31 14.14
CA VAL A 174 -4.99 -19.00 14.55
C VAL A 174 -4.46 -19.00 15.99
N GLN A 175 -4.85 -19.98 16.81
CA GLN A 175 -4.41 -20.04 18.20
C GLN A 175 -2.88 -20.15 18.31
N GLY A 176 -2.26 -19.22 19.03
CA GLY A 176 -0.80 -19.16 19.21
C GLY A 176 -0.05 -18.62 17.98
N ALA A 177 -0.75 -18.09 16.98
CA ALA A 177 -0.11 -17.45 15.85
C ALA A 177 0.60 -16.16 16.28
N GLU A 178 1.83 -15.98 15.81
CA GLU A 178 2.53 -14.70 15.99
C GLU A 178 1.86 -13.61 15.13
N PRO A 179 1.83 -12.35 15.63
CA PRO A 179 1.27 -11.21 14.91
C PRO A 179 2.23 -10.75 13.80
N ARG A 180 2.48 -11.64 12.85
CA ARG A 180 3.39 -11.44 11.71
C ARG A 180 2.79 -11.99 10.44
N SER A 181 3.14 -11.38 9.33
CA SER A 181 2.85 -11.85 7.98
C SER A 181 4.00 -11.46 7.06
N ALA A 182 4.26 -12.27 6.06
CA ALA A 182 5.19 -11.91 5.01
C ALA A 182 4.58 -12.29 3.65
N VAL A 183 4.69 -11.38 2.70
CA VAL A 183 4.17 -11.56 1.34
C VAL A 183 5.21 -11.11 0.32
N TRP A 184 5.35 -11.86 -0.77
CA TRP A 184 5.97 -11.38 -1.97
C TRP A 184 4.95 -10.66 -2.82
N MET A 185 5.33 -9.53 -3.39
CA MET A 185 4.48 -8.74 -4.27
C MET A 185 5.26 -8.24 -5.48
N ARG A 186 4.57 -8.14 -6.63
CA ARG A 186 5.02 -7.39 -7.80
C ARG A 186 3.80 -6.94 -8.62
N ALA A 187 3.89 -5.85 -9.36
CA ALA A 187 2.86 -5.52 -10.34
C ALA A 187 2.76 -6.62 -11.41
N VAL A 188 1.54 -6.93 -11.86
CA VAL A 188 1.28 -8.03 -12.83
C VAL A 188 1.69 -7.70 -14.27
N GLY A 189 2.34 -6.56 -14.50
CA GLY A 189 2.87 -6.10 -15.79
C GLY A 189 3.73 -4.86 -15.63
N PRO A 190 4.35 -4.40 -16.71
CA PRO A 190 5.26 -3.26 -16.66
C PRO A 190 4.54 -1.96 -16.26
N LEU A 191 5.20 -1.13 -15.45
CA LEU A 191 4.72 0.18 -15.01
C LEU A 191 5.41 1.34 -15.74
N GLY A 192 6.30 1.07 -16.70
CA GLY A 192 7.14 2.06 -17.37
C GLY A 192 8.41 2.36 -16.58
N ASP A 193 9.09 3.48 -16.91
CA ASP A 193 10.39 3.79 -16.33
C ASP A 193 10.37 5.04 -15.42
N ASP A 194 9.20 5.64 -15.20
CA ASP A 194 9.08 6.77 -14.29
C ASP A 194 9.20 6.30 -12.81
N PRO A 195 10.25 6.71 -12.08
CA PRO A 195 10.44 6.32 -10.68
C PRO A 195 9.30 6.76 -9.76
N LEU A 196 8.60 7.86 -10.09
CA LEU A 196 7.46 8.33 -9.33
C LEU A 196 6.30 7.34 -9.41
N VAL A 197 6.04 6.76 -10.60
CA VAL A 197 4.99 5.75 -10.79
C VAL A 197 5.28 4.51 -9.94
N HIS A 198 6.52 4.01 -9.94
CA HIS A 198 6.91 2.86 -9.09
C HIS A 198 6.72 3.15 -7.60
N THR A 199 7.11 4.35 -7.14
CA THR A 199 6.96 4.76 -5.75
C THR A 199 5.48 4.86 -5.35
N CYS A 200 4.63 5.44 -6.22
CA CYS A 200 3.19 5.55 -5.99
C CYS A 200 2.48 4.20 -6.08
N ALA A 201 2.93 3.31 -6.96
CA ALA A 201 2.41 1.93 -7.06
C ALA A 201 2.75 1.11 -5.81
N LEU A 202 3.95 1.25 -5.25
CA LEU A 202 4.30 0.61 -3.98
C LEU A 202 3.52 1.24 -2.80
N THR A 203 3.30 2.55 -2.81
CA THR A 203 2.44 3.22 -1.82
C THR A 203 1.00 2.68 -1.88
N TYR A 204 0.47 2.42 -3.10
CA TYR A 204 -0.80 1.73 -3.27
C TYR A 204 -0.76 0.30 -2.67
N ALA A 205 0.28 -0.47 -3.00
CA ALA A 205 0.41 -1.87 -2.57
C ALA A 205 0.61 -2.01 -1.06
N SER A 206 1.29 -1.07 -0.41
CA SER A 206 1.63 -1.14 1.02
C SER A 206 0.42 -1.15 1.95
N ASP A 207 -0.74 -0.60 1.52
CA ASP A 207 -2.01 -0.61 2.27
C ASP A 207 -2.84 -1.89 2.04
N MET A 208 -2.39 -2.82 1.19
CA MET A 208 -3.20 -4.00 0.83
C MET A 208 -3.22 -5.06 1.93
N THR A 209 -2.10 -5.28 2.61
CA THR A 209 -1.91 -6.42 3.51
C THR A 209 -1.37 -6.06 4.90
N LEU A 210 -0.93 -4.81 5.14
CA LEU A 210 -0.21 -4.46 6.36
C LEU A 210 -1.00 -4.73 7.64
N LEU A 211 -2.29 -4.40 7.66
CA LEU A 211 -3.15 -4.65 8.80
C LEU A 211 -3.51 -6.15 9.00
N ASP A 212 -3.17 -7.02 8.05
CA ASP A 212 -3.33 -8.47 8.24
C ASP A 212 -2.44 -8.96 9.40
N ALA A 213 -1.26 -8.36 9.64
CA ALA A 213 -0.40 -8.70 10.76
C ALA A 213 -1.09 -8.50 12.13
N VAL A 214 -2.01 -7.54 12.25
CA VAL A 214 -2.78 -7.29 13.47
C VAL A 214 -3.80 -8.42 13.71
N ARG A 215 -4.42 -8.94 12.65
CA ARG A 215 -5.51 -9.92 12.75
C ARG A 215 -5.07 -11.37 12.77
N VAL A 216 -3.88 -11.68 12.25
CA VAL A 216 -3.35 -13.07 12.17
C VAL A 216 -3.47 -13.86 13.49
N PRO A 217 -3.25 -13.30 14.70
CA PRO A 217 -3.37 -14.06 15.93
C PRO A 217 -4.80 -14.23 16.45
N VAL A 218 -5.80 -13.59 15.82
CA VAL A 218 -7.17 -13.53 16.37
C VAL A 218 -8.23 -14.09 15.43
N GLU A 219 -8.00 -14.12 14.11
CA GLU A 219 -8.96 -14.65 13.16
C GLU A 219 -8.30 -15.25 11.91
N PRO A 220 -8.96 -16.19 11.23
CA PRO A 220 -8.50 -16.69 9.94
C PRO A 220 -8.56 -15.57 8.89
N LEU A 221 -7.73 -15.73 7.85
CA LEU A 221 -7.69 -14.77 6.74
C LEU A 221 -9.07 -14.61 6.05
N TRP A 222 -9.87 -15.66 6.09
CA TRP A 222 -11.16 -15.77 5.42
C TRP A 222 -12.27 -16.15 6.39
N GLY A 223 -13.39 -15.44 6.34
CA GLY A 223 -14.57 -15.71 7.16
C GLY A 223 -15.33 -14.44 7.55
N PRO A 224 -16.44 -14.60 8.28
CA PRO A 224 -17.18 -13.45 8.81
C PRO A 224 -16.35 -12.71 9.85
N ARG A 225 -16.36 -11.39 9.78
CA ARG A 225 -15.69 -10.52 10.76
C ARG A 225 -16.68 -10.04 11.80
N ASN A 226 -16.26 -10.05 13.06
CA ASN A 226 -17.03 -9.53 14.19
C ASN A 226 -16.59 -8.11 14.59
N TYR A 227 -15.94 -7.37 13.69
CA TYR A 227 -15.48 -6.01 13.91
C TYR A 227 -15.42 -5.21 12.60
N ASP A 228 -15.58 -3.89 12.73
CA ASP A 228 -15.22 -2.95 11.69
C ASP A 228 -13.71 -2.69 11.69
N MET A 229 -13.10 -2.71 10.50
CA MET A 229 -11.68 -2.40 10.31
C MET A 229 -11.53 -1.20 9.38
N ALA A 230 -10.66 -0.26 9.76
CA ALA A 230 -10.30 0.88 8.92
C ALA A 230 -8.87 1.33 9.19
N SER A 231 -8.14 1.71 8.15
CA SER A 231 -6.86 2.43 8.28
C SER A 231 -7.11 3.81 8.87
N LEU A 232 -6.28 4.24 9.83
CA LEU A 232 -6.34 5.57 10.46
C LEU A 232 -5.25 6.48 9.95
N ASP A 233 -4.03 5.97 9.83
CA ASP A 233 -2.88 6.67 9.29
C ASP A 233 -2.06 5.78 8.36
N HIS A 234 -1.02 6.32 7.75
CA HIS A 234 -0.04 5.57 6.97
C HIS A 234 1.24 6.40 6.84
N ALA A 235 2.37 5.83 7.24
CA ALA A 235 3.66 6.48 7.14
C ALA A 235 4.66 5.59 6.40
N MET A 236 5.47 6.18 5.51
CA MET A 236 6.46 5.45 4.72
C MET A 236 7.77 6.22 4.65
N TRP A 237 8.89 5.48 4.62
CA TRP A 237 10.24 5.99 4.36
C TRP A 237 10.86 5.18 3.23
N PHE A 238 11.24 5.86 2.16
CA PHE A 238 11.85 5.29 0.96
C PHE A 238 13.37 5.43 1.06
N HIS A 239 14.08 4.32 1.11
CA HIS A 239 15.52 4.26 1.41
C HIS A 239 16.37 4.12 0.16
N ARG A 240 15.87 3.40 -0.85
CA ARG A 240 16.58 3.10 -2.10
C ARG A 240 15.64 3.16 -3.29
N PRO A 241 16.17 3.45 -4.50
CA PRO A 241 15.40 3.26 -5.74
C PRO A 241 14.98 1.80 -5.92
N PHE A 242 13.81 1.57 -6.49
CA PHE A 242 13.24 0.25 -6.75
C PHE A 242 12.27 0.27 -7.93
N ARG A 243 11.90 -0.91 -8.39
CA ARG A 243 10.82 -1.11 -9.36
C ARG A 243 9.71 -1.93 -8.70
N ALA A 244 8.46 -1.43 -8.75
CA ALA A 244 7.31 -2.13 -8.18
C ALA A 244 6.76 -3.23 -9.12
N ASP A 245 7.28 -3.34 -10.34
CA ASP A 245 7.04 -4.42 -11.28
C ASP A 245 8.11 -5.55 -11.21
N GLU A 246 9.04 -5.45 -10.27
CA GLU A 246 9.94 -6.51 -9.82
C GLU A 246 9.46 -7.08 -8.48
N TRP A 247 9.89 -8.30 -8.13
CA TRP A 247 9.52 -8.90 -6.85
C TRP A 247 10.12 -8.15 -5.66
N PHE A 248 9.27 -7.84 -4.68
CA PHE A 248 9.70 -7.36 -3.38
C PHE A 248 9.02 -8.15 -2.26
N LEU A 249 9.78 -8.43 -1.21
CA LEU A 249 9.31 -9.05 0.02
C LEU A 249 8.77 -7.97 0.96
N TYR A 250 7.54 -8.11 1.41
CA TYR A 250 6.93 -7.24 2.41
C TYR A 250 6.73 -8.01 3.71
N GLU A 251 7.69 -7.87 4.64
CA GLU A 251 7.60 -8.38 5.99
C GLU A 251 6.77 -7.43 6.85
N GLN A 252 5.82 -7.97 7.61
CA GLN A 252 4.85 -7.23 8.40
C GLN A 252 4.76 -7.81 9.81
N GLU A 253 4.66 -6.94 10.81
CA GLU A 253 4.48 -7.33 12.21
C GLU A 253 3.55 -6.35 12.93
N SER A 254 2.83 -6.84 13.94
CA SER A 254 2.03 -6.00 14.82
C SER A 254 2.60 -6.09 16.25
N PRO A 255 3.21 -5.03 16.77
CA PRO A 255 3.74 -5.02 18.12
C PRO A 255 2.65 -4.93 19.20
N ILE A 256 1.47 -4.42 18.85
CA ILE A 256 0.37 -4.20 19.79
C ILE A 256 -0.97 -4.05 19.08
N ALA A 257 -2.01 -4.63 19.71
CA ALA A 257 -3.41 -4.30 19.44
C ALA A 257 -4.13 -4.17 20.78
N THR A 258 -4.74 -3.02 21.06
CA THR A 258 -5.44 -2.73 22.32
C THR A 258 -6.41 -1.57 22.14
N GLY A 259 -7.50 -1.51 22.95
CA GLY A 259 -8.45 -0.40 22.93
C GLY A 259 -9.14 -0.17 21.58
N GLY A 260 -9.26 -1.20 20.76
CA GLY A 260 -9.83 -1.09 19.42
C GLY A 260 -8.87 -0.52 18.35
N LEU A 261 -7.59 -0.38 18.69
CA LEU A 261 -6.52 0.07 17.79
C LEU A 261 -5.49 -1.04 17.61
N GLY A 262 -4.90 -1.14 16.43
CA GLY A 262 -3.81 -2.05 16.13
C GLY A 262 -2.73 -1.35 15.33
N LEU A 263 -1.49 -1.39 15.82
CA LEU A 263 -0.32 -0.87 15.12
C LEU A 263 0.32 -1.98 14.31
N ALA A 264 0.63 -1.70 13.05
CA ALA A 264 1.41 -2.57 12.18
C ALA A 264 2.65 -1.85 11.65
N ARG A 265 3.73 -2.58 11.51
CA ARG A 265 4.99 -2.13 10.89
C ARG A 265 5.38 -3.07 9.77
N GLY A 266 5.93 -2.51 8.70
CA GLY A 266 6.37 -3.26 7.55
C GLY A 266 7.75 -2.86 7.07
N ARG A 267 8.46 -3.81 6.49
CA ARG A 267 9.75 -3.63 5.84
C ARG A 267 9.70 -4.27 4.46
N VAL A 268 10.05 -3.51 3.44
CA VAL A 268 10.05 -3.96 2.05
C VAL A 268 11.48 -4.20 1.62
N TYR A 269 11.76 -5.39 1.12
CA TYR A 269 13.09 -5.81 0.63
C TYR A 269 13.01 -6.24 -0.83
N ASP A 270 14.10 -6.08 -1.57
CA ASP A 270 14.25 -6.72 -2.87
C ASP A 270 14.68 -8.20 -2.75
N LEU A 271 14.90 -8.85 -3.90
CA LEU A 271 15.35 -10.25 -3.94
C LEU A 271 16.74 -10.48 -3.34
N GLU A 272 17.58 -9.45 -3.29
CA GLU A 272 18.92 -9.48 -2.68
C GLU A 272 18.90 -9.15 -1.18
N GLY A 273 17.72 -8.91 -0.59
CA GLY A 273 17.57 -8.58 0.83
C GLY A 273 17.98 -7.14 1.18
N ARG A 274 18.02 -6.22 0.18
CA ARG A 274 18.26 -4.79 0.43
C ARG A 274 16.96 -4.14 0.88
N LEU A 275 17.00 -3.41 2.01
CA LEU A 275 15.83 -2.69 2.53
C LEU A 275 15.51 -1.50 1.63
N LEU A 276 14.34 -1.53 1.01
CA LEU A 276 13.85 -0.51 0.09
C LEU A 276 12.98 0.52 0.78
N VAL A 277 12.03 0.06 1.59
CA VAL A 277 11.00 0.91 2.22
C VAL A 277 10.67 0.42 3.62
N SER A 278 10.46 1.35 4.55
CA SER A 278 9.84 1.09 5.86
C SER A 278 8.43 1.67 5.88
N VAL A 279 7.50 0.96 6.50
CA VAL A 279 6.08 1.35 6.57
C VAL A 279 5.58 1.21 7.99
N VAL A 280 4.70 2.13 8.43
CA VAL A 280 3.99 2.06 9.71
C VAL A 280 2.55 2.49 9.49
N GLN A 281 1.59 1.78 10.12
CA GLN A 281 0.16 2.08 10.00
C GLN A 281 -0.57 1.71 11.28
N GLU A 282 -1.45 2.59 11.75
CA GLU A 282 -2.44 2.26 12.75
C GLU A 282 -3.80 1.99 12.09
N GLY A 283 -4.49 0.97 12.58
CA GLY A 283 -5.84 0.62 12.15
C GLY A 283 -6.84 0.59 13.30
N LEU A 284 -8.09 0.91 13.00
CA LEU A 284 -9.23 0.70 13.89
C LEU A 284 -9.71 -0.76 13.74
N PHE A 285 -9.99 -1.40 14.88
CA PHE A 285 -10.58 -2.74 14.99
C PHE A 285 -11.71 -2.68 16.04
N ARG A 286 -12.87 -2.15 15.63
CA ARG A 286 -14.00 -1.91 16.53
C ARG A 286 -14.94 -3.11 16.52
N ALA A 287 -15.18 -3.73 17.68
CA ALA A 287 -16.20 -4.77 17.82
C ALA A 287 -17.57 -4.27 17.36
N LEU A 288 -18.32 -5.14 16.64
CA LEU A 288 -19.68 -4.87 16.16
C LEU A 288 -20.71 -5.10 17.25
#